data_68b891bf1852370a534ef51be5458d85
#
_entry.id   68b891bf1852370a534ef51be5458d85
#
_cell.length_a   1.000
_cell.length_b   1.000
_cell.length_c   1.000
_cell.angle_alpha   90.00
_cell.angle_beta   90.00
_cell.angle_gamma   90.00
#
_symmetry.space_group_name_H-M   'P 1'
#
loop_
_entity.id
_entity.type
_entity.pdbx_description
1 polymer ?
#
loop_
_entity_poly.entity_id
_entity_poly.type
_entity_poly.pdbx_seq_one_letter_code
_entity_poly.pdbx_strand_id
1 'polypeptide(L)'
;MDASLTAQFLEVAYPVISSASLAACRAMGVVVITPAFNRLGLTGMIRGCVAVAISIPMFFPVFDALTHMPEHGSVFIAGLLIKEFLIGILIGLLFGIPFWAAEVAGELIDLQRGSTMAQLVDPLSTGESSVMSTLLTVMLITLFFMSGGFILMV
;
A
#
# COMPACT_ATOMS: atom_id res chain seq x y z
N MET A 1 -11.36 -31.61 -26.28
CA MET A 1 -11.54 -30.83 -25.05
C MET A 1 -12.77 -29.97 -25.29
N ASP A 2 -13.88 -30.35 -24.66
CA ASP A 2 -15.23 -29.94 -25.07
C ASP A 2 -15.48 -28.46 -24.84
N ALA A 3 -16.05 -27.76 -25.83
CA ALA A 3 -16.41 -26.34 -25.78
C ALA A 3 -17.29 -25.99 -24.56
N SER A 4 -18.09 -26.96 -24.08
CA SER A 4 -18.88 -26.83 -22.86
C SER A 4 -18.05 -26.74 -21.58
N LEU A 5 -16.97 -27.50 -21.47
CA LEU A 5 -16.07 -27.45 -20.31
C LEU A 5 -15.26 -26.15 -20.26
N THR A 6 -14.85 -25.65 -21.42
CA THR A 6 -14.14 -24.34 -21.48
C THR A 6 -15.06 -23.18 -21.13
N ALA A 7 -16.34 -23.21 -21.55
CA ALA A 7 -17.33 -22.19 -21.18
C ALA A 7 -17.62 -22.21 -19.69
N GLN A 8 -17.86 -23.37 -19.08
CA GLN A 8 -18.07 -23.50 -17.62
C GLN A 8 -16.86 -23.07 -16.81
N PHE A 9 -15.65 -23.39 -17.28
CA PHE A 9 -14.41 -22.93 -16.62
C PHE A 9 -14.28 -21.41 -16.65
N LEU A 10 -14.58 -20.77 -17.79
CA LEU A 10 -14.52 -19.32 -17.92
C LEU A 10 -15.58 -18.61 -17.05
N GLU A 11 -16.77 -19.19 -16.93
CA GLU A 11 -17.86 -18.65 -16.12
C GLU A 11 -17.52 -18.60 -14.62
N VAL A 12 -16.74 -19.55 -14.13
CA VAL A 12 -16.26 -19.58 -12.73
C VAL A 12 -14.95 -18.78 -12.56
N ALA A 13 -14.03 -18.88 -13.53
CA ALA A 13 -12.73 -18.24 -13.44
C ALA A 13 -12.81 -16.69 -13.55
N TYR A 14 -13.72 -16.18 -14.38
CA TYR A 14 -13.85 -14.74 -14.62
C TYR A 14 -14.15 -13.93 -13.36
N PRO A 15 -15.19 -14.24 -12.54
CA PRO A 15 -15.46 -13.50 -11.30
C PRO A 15 -14.34 -13.65 -10.26
N VAL A 16 -13.66 -14.80 -10.21
CA VAL A 16 -12.54 -15.03 -9.29
C VAL A 16 -11.33 -14.16 -9.66
N ILE A 17 -10.95 -14.15 -10.94
CA ILE A 17 -9.80 -13.37 -11.41
C ILE A 17 -10.08 -11.87 -11.30
N SER A 18 -11.29 -11.42 -11.65
CA SER A 18 -11.64 -10.00 -11.57
C SER A 18 -11.72 -9.50 -10.13
N SER A 19 -12.28 -10.28 -9.19
CA SER A 19 -12.31 -9.92 -7.77
C SER A 19 -10.91 -9.89 -7.15
N ALA A 20 -10.06 -10.86 -7.48
CA ALA A 20 -8.67 -10.88 -7.04
C ALA A 20 -7.89 -9.66 -7.56
N SER A 21 -8.10 -9.30 -8.84
CA SER A 21 -7.46 -8.13 -9.45
C SER A 21 -7.90 -6.82 -8.81
N LEU A 22 -9.18 -6.65 -8.50
CA LEU A 22 -9.73 -5.46 -7.83
C LEU A 22 -9.19 -5.32 -6.40
N ALA A 23 -9.20 -6.40 -5.62
CA ALA A 23 -8.66 -6.41 -4.26
C ALA A 23 -7.15 -6.10 -4.25
N ALA A 24 -6.38 -6.73 -5.15
CA ALA A 24 -4.95 -6.49 -5.29
C ALA A 24 -4.64 -5.04 -5.73
N CYS A 25 -5.46 -4.46 -6.60
CA CYS A 25 -5.29 -3.10 -7.11
C CYS A 25 -5.44 -2.07 -5.98
N ARG A 26 -6.45 -2.22 -5.10
CA ARG A 26 -6.62 -1.38 -3.90
C ARG A 26 -5.43 -1.51 -2.95
N ALA A 27 -5.05 -2.75 -2.61
CA ALA A 27 -3.94 -3.02 -1.72
C ALA A 27 -2.62 -2.45 -2.26
N MET A 28 -2.39 -2.52 -3.58
CA MET A 28 -1.22 -1.94 -4.22
C MET A 28 -1.20 -0.41 -4.09
N GLY A 29 -2.34 0.27 -4.27
CA GLY A 29 -2.48 1.71 -4.06
C GLY A 29 -2.06 2.13 -2.64
N VAL A 30 -2.53 1.40 -1.62
CA VAL A 30 -2.16 1.61 -0.22
C VAL A 30 -0.66 1.42 0.01
N VAL A 31 -0.10 0.29 -0.40
CA VAL A 31 1.30 -0.09 -0.13
C VAL A 31 2.30 0.83 -0.84
N VAL A 32 1.95 1.33 -2.03
CA VAL A 32 2.83 2.25 -2.79
C VAL A 32 2.96 3.60 -2.10
N ILE A 33 1.87 4.14 -1.57
CA ILE A 33 1.82 5.48 -0.98
C ILE A 33 2.29 5.50 0.48
N THR A 34 1.98 4.46 1.27
CA THR A 34 2.26 4.46 2.71
C THR A 34 3.77 4.41 2.98
N PRO A 35 4.37 5.41 3.66
CA PRO A 35 5.81 5.49 3.90
C PRO A 35 6.36 4.35 4.75
N ALA A 36 5.53 3.75 5.62
CA ALA A 36 5.92 2.62 6.47
C ALA A 36 6.54 1.48 5.65
N PHE A 37 5.93 1.11 4.53
CA PHE A 37 6.43 0.04 3.67
C PHE A 37 7.69 0.43 2.88
N ASN A 38 7.85 1.71 2.54
CA ASN A 38 9.04 2.23 1.88
C ASN A 38 10.25 2.23 2.82
N ARG A 39 10.06 2.64 4.07
CA ARG A 39 11.12 2.72 5.10
C ARG A 39 11.59 1.34 5.58
N LEU A 40 10.74 0.32 5.53
CA LEU A 40 11.13 -1.06 5.81
C LEU A 40 12.03 -1.67 4.71
N GLY A 41 12.40 -0.92 3.68
CA GLY A 41 13.26 -1.39 2.60
C GLY A 41 12.60 -2.43 1.70
N LEU A 42 11.27 -2.48 1.68
CA LEU A 42 10.52 -3.41 0.83
C LEU A 42 10.71 -3.04 -0.65
N THR A 43 11.57 -3.78 -1.33
CA THR A 43 11.81 -3.63 -2.76
C THR A 43 10.69 -4.26 -3.59
N GLY A 44 10.60 -3.90 -4.86
CA GLY A 44 9.46 -4.15 -5.75
C GLY A 44 8.76 -5.51 -5.62
N MET A 45 9.49 -6.63 -5.54
CA MET A 45 8.89 -7.97 -5.45
C MET A 45 8.26 -8.23 -4.07
N ILE A 46 8.95 -7.86 -2.99
CA ILE A 46 8.44 -8.04 -1.61
C ILE A 46 7.23 -7.13 -1.40
N ARG A 47 7.24 -5.93 -1.94
CA ARG A 47 6.10 -5.01 -1.91
C ARG A 47 4.87 -5.60 -2.58
N GLY A 48 5.03 -6.25 -3.73
CA GLY A 48 3.97 -6.97 -4.41
C GLY A 48 3.40 -8.11 -3.56
N CYS A 49 4.25 -8.91 -2.90
CA CYS A 49 3.81 -9.97 -1.99
C CYS A 49 3.00 -9.43 -0.80
N VAL A 50 3.44 -8.32 -0.22
CA VAL A 50 2.72 -7.65 0.88
C VAL A 50 1.35 -7.15 0.40
N ALA A 51 1.27 -6.52 -0.78
CA ALA A 51 0.02 -6.08 -1.37
C ALA A 51 -0.96 -7.24 -1.60
N VAL A 52 -0.47 -8.37 -2.10
CA VAL A 52 -1.29 -9.59 -2.27
C VAL A 52 -1.75 -10.13 -0.93
N ALA A 53 -0.89 -10.17 0.09
CA ALA A 53 -1.26 -10.63 1.44
C ALA A 53 -2.36 -9.73 2.05
N ILE A 54 -2.27 -8.41 1.88
CA ILE A 54 -3.28 -7.44 2.33
C ILE A 54 -4.59 -7.59 1.56
N SER A 55 -4.56 -8.03 0.31
CA SER A 55 -5.76 -8.19 -0.52
C SER A 55 -6.62 -9.41 -0.14
N ILE A 56 -6.07 -10.39 0.58
CA ILE A 56 -6.78 -11.64 0.92
C ILE A 56 -8.10 -11.39 1.68
N PRO A 57 -8.15 -10.61 2.77
CA PRO A 57 -9.41 -10.36 3.48
C PRO A 57 -10.42 -9.57 2.66
N MET A 58 -9.96 -8.75 1.71
CA MET A 58 -10.83 -7.97 0.82
C MET A 58 -11.40 -8.79 -0.34
N PHE A 59 -10.84 -9.97 -0.63
CA PHE A 59 -11.27 -10.82 -1.73
C PHE A 59 -12.74 -11.23 -1.60
N PHE A 60 -13.15 -11.71 -0.42
CA PHE A 60 -14.49 -12.25 -0.21
C PHE A 60 -15.62 -11.21 -0.43
N PRO A 61 -15.57 -10.01 0.17
CA PRO A 61 -16.61 -9.01 -0.06
C PRO A 61 -16.66 -8.50 -1.51
N VAL A 62 -15.51 -8.41 -2.19
CA VAL A 62 -15.46 -8.02 -3.61
C VAL A 62 -16.02 -9.11 -4.51
N PHE A 63 -15.72 -10.37 -4.22
CA PHE A 63 -16.25 -11.52 -4.94
C PHE A 63 -17.77 -11.61 -4.83
N ASP A 64 -18.31 -11.48 -3.62
CA ASP A 64 -19.75 -11.47 -3.39
C ASP A 64 -20.44 -10.31 -4.12
N ALA A 65 -19.87 -9.11 -4.07
CA ALA A 65 -20.41 -7.97 -4.80
C ALA A 65 -20.42 -8.18 -6.32
N LEU A 66 -19.39 -8.80 -6.90
CA LEU A 66 -19.30 -9.05 -8.34
C LEU A 66 -20.27 -10.14 -8.81
N THR A 67 -20.50 -11.19 -8.01
CA THR A 67 -21.41 -12.27 -8.37
C THR A 67 -22.89 -11.84 -8.40
N HIS A 68 -23.25 -10.79 -7.64
CA HIS A 68 -24.59 -10.23 -7.62
C HIS A 68 -24.84 -9.14 -8.68
N MET A 69 -23.82 -8.74 -9.41
CA MET A 69 -23.94 -7.75 -10.48
C MET A 69 -24.22 -8.44 -11.82
N PRO A 70 -25.07 -7.86 -12.70
CA PRO A 70 -25.27 -8.38 -14.07
C PRO A 70 -23.96 -8.29 -14.87
N GLU A 71 -23.84 -9.12 -15.92
CA GLU A 71 -22.66 -9.20 -16.78
C GLU A 71 -22.17 -7.80 -17.24
N HIS A 72 -20.92 -7.49 -16.94
CA HIS A 72 -20.32 -6.20 -17.22
C HIS A 72 -19.25 -6.35 -18.29
N GLY A 73 -19.25 -5.45 -19.26
CA GLY A 73 -18.21 -5.38 -20.28
C GLY A 73 -16.83 -5.04 -19.68
N SER A 74 -15.77 -5.41 -20.38
CA SER A 74 -14.36 -5.17 -19.96
C SER A 74 -14.06 -3.70 -19.61
N VAL A 75 -14.74 -2.75 -20.24
CA VAL A 75 -14.60 -1.31 -19.96
C VAL A 75 -15.10 -0.97 -18.55
N PHE A 76 -16.16 -1.60 -18.09
CA PHE A 76 -16.69 -1.39 -16.73
C PHE A 76 -15.70 -1.89 -15.66
N ILE A 77 -15.10 -3.06 -15.87
CA ILE A 77 -14.08 -3.60 -14.96
C ILE A 77 -12.84 -2.73 -14.93
N ALA A 78 -12.41 -2.19 -16.07
CA ALA A 78 -11.30 -1.24 -16.11
C ALA A 78 -11.60 0.04 -15.29
N GLY A 79 -12.82 0.55 -15.37
CA GLY A 79 -13.27 1.67 -14.53
C GLY A 79 -13.25 1.36 -13.04
N LEU A 80 -13.69 0.13 -12.66
CA LEU A 80 -13.62 -0.34 -11.27
C LEU A 80 -12.18 -0.47 -10.77
N LEU A 81 -11.25 -0.97 -11.58
CA LEU A 81 -9.83 -1.06 -11.22
C LEU A 81 -9.24 0.31 -10.91
N ILE A 82 -9.51 1.31 -11.75
CA ILE A 82 -9.06 2.69 -11.53
C ILE A 82 -9.67 3.25 -10.24
N LYS A 83 -10.96 3.06 -10.03
CA LYS A 83 -11.66 3.47 -8.80
C LYS A 83 -11.02 2.83 -7.56
N GLU A 84 -10.81 1.51 -7.56
CA GLU A 84 -10.23 0.79 -6.44
C GLU A 84 -8.79 1.24 -6.16
N PHE A 85 -8.00 1.47 -7.18
CA PHE A 85 -6.65 2.00 -7.05
C PHE A 85 -6.63 3.40 -6.42
N LEU A 86 -7.51 4.29 -6.85
CA LEU A 86 -7.65 5.64 -6.27
C LEU A 86 -8.08 5.60 -4.80
N ILE A 87 -9.01 4.71 -4.45
CA ILE A 87 -9.41 4.49 -3.05
C ILE A 87 -8.20 4.00 -2.23
N GLY A 88 -7.43 3.07 -2.77
CA GLY A 88 -6.20 2.59 -2.14
C GLY A 88 -5.18 3.71 -1.90
N ILE A 89 -4.97 4.58 -2.87
CA ILE A 89 -4.12 5.77 -2.74
C ILE A 89 -4.63 6.69 -1.63
N LEU A 90 -5.93 7.00 -1.58
CA LEU A 90 -6.52 7.87 -0.56
C LEU A 90 -6.34 7.31 0.86
N ILE A 91 -6.57 6.00 1.02
CA ILE A 91 -6.32 5.31 2.30
C ILE A 91 -4.83 5.39 2.65
N GLY A 92 -3.94 5.07 1.71
CA GLY A 92 -2.49 5.14 1.91
C GLY A 92 -2.00 6.55 2.28
N LEU A 93 -2.56 7.60 1.68
CA LEU A 93 -2.30 8.99 2.03
C LEU A 93 -2.71 9.29 3.47
N LEU A 94 -3.94 8.91 3.85
CA LEU A 94 -4.46 9.16 5.19
C LEU A 94 -3.57 8.53 6.27
N PHE A 95 -3.18 7.27 6.07
CA PHE A 95 -2.25 6.59 6.96
C PHE A 95 -0.81 7.08 6.83
N GLY A 96 -0.45 7.70 5.71
CA GLY A 96 0.88 8.28 5.47
C GLY A 96 1.16 9.55 6.26
N ILE A 97 0.12 10.36 6.55
CA ILE A 97 0.25 11.66 7.22
C ILE A 97 1.07 11.59 8.52
N PRO A 98 0.77 10.70 9.50
CA PRO A 98 1.54 10.64 10.73
C PRO A 98 3.01 10.27 10.52
N PHE A 99 3.33 9.45 9.51
CA PHE A 99 4.70 9.09 9.20
C PHE A 99 5.50 10.27 8.64
N TRP A 100 4.91 11.03 7.72
CA TRP A 100 5.54 12.25 7.20
C TRP A 100 5.68 13.32 8.28
N ALA A 101 4.69 13.46 9.15
CA ALA A 101 4.78 14.39 10.29
C ALA A 101 5.93 14.02 11.25
N ALA A 102 6.10 12.73 11.56
CA ALA A 102 7.20 12.25 12.39
C ALA A 102 8.57 12.47 11.72
N GLU A 103 8.67 12.27 10.42
CA GLU A 103 9.86 12.49 9.62
C GLU A 103 10.28 13.98 9.67
N VAL A 104 9.37 14.88 9.35
CA VAL A 104 9.61 16.33 9.38
C VAL A 104 9.94 16.82 10.80
N ALA A 105 9.23 16.33 11.82
CA ALA A 105 9.51 16.68 13.21
C ALA A 105 10.93 16.25 13.63
N GLY A 106 11.36 15.06 13.24
CA GLY A 106 12.71 14.57 13.50
C GLY A 106 13.78 15.42 12.81
N GLU A 107 13.57 15.80 11.56
CA GLU A 107 14.47 16.69 10.83
C GLU A 107 14.58 18.07 11.48
N LEU A 108 13.46 18.64 11.92
CA LEU A 108 13.45 19.92 12.63
C LEU A 108 14.23 19.86 13.94
N ILE A 109 14.11 18.78 14.71
CA ILE A 109 14.86 18.56 15.94
C ILE A 109 16.36 18.50 15.65
N ASP A 110 16.78 17.77 14.62
CA ASP A 110 18.19 17.65 14.24
C ASP A 110 18.76 18.98 13.71
N LEU A 111 17.97 19.75 12.98
CA LEU A 111 18.34 21.12 12.58
C LEU A 111 18.55 22.02 13.79
N GLN A 112 17.64 22.02 14.77
CA GLN A 112 17.75 22.84 15.98
C GLN A 112 18.93 22.45 16.86
N ARG A 113 19.33 21.18 16.87
CA ARG A 113 20.51 20.68 17.56
C ARG A 113 21.83 21.02 16.85
N GLY A 114 21.76 21.56 15.63
CA GLY A 114 22.94 21.87 14.83
C GLY A 114 23.67 20.64 14.27
N SER A 115 23.06 19.46 14.33
CA SER A 115 23.67 18.21 13.81
C SER A 115 23.91 18.25 12.31
N THR A 116 23.17 19.07 11.58
CA THR A 116 23.31 19.30 10.13
C THR A 116 24.45 20.22 9.75
N MET A 117 25.13 20.88 10.74
CA MET A 117 26.29 21.70 10.45
C MET A 117 27.48 20.88 9.90
N ALA A 118 27.56 19.60 10.25
CA ALA A 118 28.57 18.69 9.68
C ALA A 118 28.36 18.47 8.18
N GLN A 119 27.12 18.46 7.68
CA GLN A 119 26.79 18.32 6.27
C GLN A 119 27.15 19.57 5.44
N LEU A 120 27.17 20.76 6.07
CA LEU A 120 27.62 21.98 5.43
C LEU A 120 29.17 22.02 5.23
N VAL A 121 29.89 21.27 6.07
CA VAL A 121 31.36 21.19 6.01
C VAL A 121 31.80 20.10 5.02
N ASP A 122 31.07 19.02 4.90
CA ASP A 122 31.38 17.93 3.96
C ASP A 122 30.16 17.56 3.08
N PRO A 123 29.99 18.25 1.94
CA PRO A 123 28.89 17.98 1.02
C PRO A 123 28.99 16.62 0.30
N LEU A 124 30.07 15.88 0.45
CA LEU A 124 30.25 14.55 -0.12
C LEU A 124 29.72 13.44 0.78
N SER A 125 29.46 13.72 2.05
CA SER A 125 28.80 12.79 2.99
C SER A 125 27.26 12.79 2.80
N THR A 126 26.80 12.56 1.58
CA THR A 126 25.39 12.63 1.16
C THR A 126 24.50 11.48 1.66
N GLY A 127 24.81 10.88 2.79
CA GLY A 127 24.10 9.66 3.25
C GLY A 127 23.59 9.69 4.68
N GLU A 128 23.80 10.74 5.46
CA GLU A 128 23.30 10.76 6.84
C GLU A 128 21.84 11.21 6.87
N SER A 129 20.93 10.21 6.85
CA SER A 129 19.55 10.45 7.24
C SER A 129 19.52 10.96 8.69
N SER A 130 18.72 12.01 8.95
CA SER A 130 18.46 12.53 10.30
C SER A 130 18.21 11.37 11.29
N VAL A 131 19.06 11.27 12.30
CA VAL A 131 18.96 10.20 13.31
C VAL A 131 17.63 10.28 14.05
N MET A 132 17.21 11.51 14.41
CA MET A 132 15.94 11.73 15.09
C MET A 132 14.74 11.38 14.20
N SER A 133 14.78 11.74 12.93
CA SER A 133 13.75 11.38 11.96
C SER A 133 13.62 9.85 11.85
N THR A 134 14.73 9.15 11.75
CA THR A 134 14.75 7.68 11.68
C THR A 134 14.18 7.05 12.96
N LEU A 135 14.60 7.52 14.14
CA LEU A 135 14.10 7.01 15.43
C LEU A 135 12.59 7.23 15.58
N LEU A 136 12.10 8.45 15.30
CA LEU A 136 10.67 8.76 15.38
C LEU A 136 9.84 7.94 14.39
N THR A 137 10.34 7.76 13.17
CA THR A 137 9.66 6.97 12.15
C THR A 137 9.60 5.48 12.55
N VAL A 138 10.71 4.89 13.05
CA VAL A 138 10.73 3.50 13.52
C VAL A 138 9.81 3.31 14.73
N MET A 139 9.82 4.26 15.67
CA MET A 139 8.91 4.23 16.82
C MET A 139 7.44 4.27 16.37
N LEU A 140 7.12 5.12 15.41
CA LEU A 140 5.76 5.24 14.87
C LEU A 140 5.34 3.98 14.11
N ILE A 141 6.23 3.38 13.31
CA ILE A 141 5.98 2.09 12.64
C ILE A 141 5.67 1.01 13.68
N THR A 142 6.47 0.93 14.73
CA THR A 142 6.27 -0.06 15.81
C THR A 142 4.91 0.15 16.49
N LEU A 143 4.57 1.38 16.85
CA LEU A 143 3.28 1.73 17.44
C LEU A 143 2.13 1.41 16.51
N PHE A 144 2.25 1.71 15.22
CA PHE A 144 1.23 1.41 14.22
C PHE A 144 0.92 -0.11 14.14
N PHE A 145 1.95 -0.94 14.13
CA PHE A 145 1.75 -2.39 14.09
C PHE A 145 1.24 -2.94 15.45
N MET A 146 1.74 -2.44 16.58
CA MET A 146 1.32 -2.88 17.91
C MET A 146 -0.12 -2.45 18.24
N SER A 147 -0.57 -1.29 17.76
CA SER A 147 -1.94 -0.80 17.95
C SER A 147 -2.98 -1.48 17.04
N GLY A 148 -2.55 -2.40 16.19
CA GLY A 148 -3.43 -3.03 15.21
C GLY A 148 -3.80 -2.11 14.04
N GLY A 149 -3.08 -1.01 13.82
CA GLY A 149 -3.33 -0.07 12.74
C GLY A 149 -3.33 -0.73 11.36
N PHE A 150 -2.59 -1.80 11.20
CA PHE A 150 -2.61 -2.63 10.01
C PHE A 150 -3.99 -3.27 9.74
N ILE A 151 -4.67 -3.75 10.79
CA ILE A 151 -6.01 -4.37 10.67
C ILE A 151 -7.06 -3.30 10.30
N LEU A 152 -6.91 -2.08 10.81
CA LEU A 152 -7.82 -0.98 10.49
C LEU A 152 -7.64 -0.44 9.06
N MET A 153 -6.49 -0.71 8.44
CA MET A 153 -6.14 -0.26 7.09
C MET A 153 -6.69 -1.20 6.00
N VAL A 154 -6.91 -2.47 6.35
CA VAL A 154 -7.44 -3.53 5.47
C VAL A 154 -8.95 -3.61 5.57
#